data_787c0fc53962bde244c98fc9fed81ce4
#
_entry.id   787c0fc53962bde244c98fc9fed81ce4
#
_cell.length_a   1.000
_cell.length_b   1.000
_cell.length_c   1.000
_cell.angle_alpha   90.00
_cell.angle_beta   90.00
_cell.angle_gamma   90.00
#
_symmetry.space_group_name_H-M   'P 1'
#
loop_
_entity.id
_entity.type
_entity.pdbx_description
1 polymer ?
#
loop_
_entity_poly.entity_id
_entity_poly.type
_entity_poly.pdbx_seq_one_letter_code
_entity_poly.pdbx_strand_id
1 'polypeptide(L)'
;MGYALAVVSGMVNSFLDTSITPSCMEIFKEKGTITNIFTKLAISIAQFLLPFAIGFVAAHELPFRTIFIATAVIIIADGVLLAFLPFPPFEKVVKVKGQKGEKMHFTPAAIVLVCLGFTTSTTFMLWMNCNQELGALYGLADPSKIQSFYSVGIVVALFVSAALLKRNVEPAKILVIYPCVALATLAAIYFIQKPVICLAGGFLLGFFAAGGVLQLVTAVANEMFPRNRGVITSIVMISSSVANYIVISVAGVLTRVGGVNGPRLVVLFNMAVTLVGILLAVYLNICQKRERAAQVK
;
A
#
# COMPACT_ATOMS: atom_id res chain seq x y z
N MET A 1 -7.86 25.53 -11.63
CA MET A 1 -7.05 24.63 -12.50
C MET A 1 -6.44 23.47 -11.69
N GLY A 2 -5.85 23.69 -10.50
CA GLY A 2 -5.21 22.63 -9.68
C GLY A 2 -6.15 21.49 -9.28
N TYR A 3 -7.39 21.76 -8.86
CA TYR A 3 -8.36 20.73 -8.50
C TYR A 3 -8.74 19.82 -9.69
N ALA A 4 -8.90 20.38 -10.89
CA ALA A 4 -9.21 19.56 -12.06
C ALA A 4 -8.05 18.62 -12.41
N LEU A 5 -6.81 19.10 -12.33
CA LEU A 5 -5.61 18.28 -12.54
C LEU A 5 -5.49 17.19 -11.48
N ALA A 6 -5.80 17.50 -10.22
CA ALA A 6 -5.78 16.50 -9.14
C ALA A 6 -6.82 15.38 -9.38
N VAL A 7 -8.03 15.73 -9.83
CA VAL A 7 -9.06 14.75 -10.17
C VAL A 7 -8.61 13.86 -11.33
N VAL A 8 -8.10 14.44 -12.41
CA VAL A 8 -7.61 13.67 -13.56
C VAL A 8 -6.45 12.76 -13.17
N SER A 9 -5.48 13.26 -12.38
CA SER A 9 -4.36 12.46 -11.88
C SER A 9 -4.84 11.30 -10.99
N GLY A 10 -5.82 11.54 -10.12
CA GLY A 10 -6.40 10.48 -9.28
C GLY A 10 -7.11 9.41 -10.10
N MET A 11 -7.85 9.80 -11.15
CA MET A 11 -8.49 8.84 -12.07
C MET A 11 -7.45 7.99 -12.79
N VAL A 12 -6.40 8.60 -13.36
CA VAL A 12 -5.32 7.88 -14.06
C VAL A 12 -4.63 6.90 -13.11
N ASN A 13 -4.28 7.33 -11.89
CA ASN A 13 -3.66 6.46 -10.90
C ASN A 13 -4.56 5.26 -10.56
N SER A 14 -5.88 5.48 -10.37
CA SER A 14 -6.82 4.40 -10.09
C SER A 14 -6.93 3.40 -11.25
N PHE A 15 -6.91 3.86 -12.49
CA PHE A 15 -6.89 2.97 -13.66
C PHE A 15 -5.62 2.12 -13.72
N LEU A 16 -4.45 2.71 -13.44
CA LEU A 16 -3.18 1.99 -13.41
C LEU A 16 -3.18 0.92 -12.31
N ASP A 17 -3.53 1.28 -11.08
CA ASP A 17 -3.54 0.35 -9.94
C ASP A 17 -4.50 -0.83 -10.16
N THR A 18 -5.69 -0.57 -10.72
CA THR A 18 -6.67 -1.63 -10.98
C THR A 18 -6.32 -2.52 -12.16
N SER A 19 -5.50 -2.04 -13.10
CA SER A 19 -5.07 -2.78 -14.28
C SER A 19 -3.81 -3.61 -14.02
N ILE A 20 -2.82 -3.05 -13.31
CA ILE A 20 -1.50 -3.69 -13.12
C ILE A 20 -1.62 -5.00 -12.34
N THR A 21 -2.35 -5.00 -11.22
CA THR A 21 -2.46 -6.17 -10.34
C THR A 21 -3.06 -7.40 -11.05
N PRO A 22 -4.24 -7.32 -11.68
CA PRO A 22 -4.79 -8.45 -12.42
C PRO A 22 -3.90 -8.89 -13.59
N SER A 23 -3.33 -7.94 -14.34
CA SER A 23 -2.45 -8.24 -15.47
C SER A 23 -1.20 -9.02 -15.03
N CYS A 24 -0.58 -8.61 -13.92
CA CYS A 24 0.55 -9.35 -13.36
C CYS A 24 0.17 -10.78 -12.95
N MET A 25 -1.02 -10.98 -12.40
CA MET A 25 -1.49 -12.31 -11.99
C MET A 25 -1.88 -13.19 -13.19
N GLU A 26 -2.30 -12.60 -14.30
CA GLU A 26 -2.62 -13.32 -15.54
C GLU A 26 -1.36 -13.73 -16.29
N ILE A 27 -0.39 -12.83 -16.41
CA ILE A 27 0.87 -13.09 -17.11
C ILE A 27 1.72 -14.13 -16.36
N PHE A 28 1.77 -14.05 -15.04
CA PHE A 28 2.60 -14.91 -14.18
C PHE A 28 1.75 -15.87 -13.34
N LYS A 29 0.94 -16.71 -13.98
CA LYS A 29 -0.07 -17.60 -13.35
C LYS A 29 0.46 -18.38 -12.15
N GLU A 30 1.69 -18.94 -12.23
CA GLU A 30 2.29 -19.76 -11.16
C GLU A 30 2.89 -18.93 -10.01
N LYS A 31 3.24 -17.65 -10.24
CA LYS A 31 3.94 -16.78 -9.29
C LYS A 31 3.22 -15.45 -9.09
N GLY A 32 1.94 -15.39 -9.40
CA GLY A 32 1.15 -14.14 -9.43
C GLY A 32 1.24 -13.34 -8.14
N THR A 33 1.14 -13.99 -6.97
CA THR A 33 1.24 -13.32 -5.66
C THR A 33 2.62 -12.69 -5.45
N ILE A 34 3.71 -13.40 -5.79
CA ILE A 34 5.07 -12.87 -5.68
C ILE A 34 5.28 -11.73 -6.67
N THR A 35 4.81 -11.88 -7.91
CA THR A 35 4.91 -10.84 -8.94
C THR A 35 4.15 -9.59 -8.53
N ASN A 36 2.95 -9.73 -7.94
CA ASN A 36 2.18 -8.61 -7.44
C ASN A 36 2.92 -7.82 -6.32
N ILE A 37 3.69 -8.50 -5.48
CA ILE A 37 4.55 -7.83 -4.50
C ILE A 37 5.63 -6.99 -5.21
N PHE A 38 6.22 -7.48 -6.28
CA PHE A 38 7.25 -6.76 -7.03
C PHE A 38 6.73 -5.53 -7.80
N THR A 39 5.42 -5.39 -8.04
CA THR A 39 4.87 -4.12 -8.57
C THR A 39 5.16 -2.95 -7.62
N LYS A 40 5.15 -3.21 -6.31
CA LYS A 40 5.48 -2.21 -5.29
C LYS A 40 6.98 -1.83 -5.32
N LEU A 41 7.86 -2.70 -5.82
CA LEU A 41 9.29 -2.41 -5.91
C LEU A 41 9.57 -1.20 -6.80
N ALA A 42 8.95 -1.13 -7.98
CA ALA A 42 9.10 0.00 -8.88
C ALA A 42 8.64 1.32 -8.22
N ILE A 43 7.50 1.31 -7.53
CA ILE A 43 7.00 2.45 -6.77
C ILE A 43 8.00 2.85 -5.67
N SER A 44 8.57 1.88 -4.96
CA SER A 44 9.50 2.14 -3.86
C SER A 44 10.84 2.69 -4.34
N ILE A 45 11.32 2.24 -5.49
CA ILE A 45 12.52 2.80 -6.14
C ILE A 45 12.28 4.26 -6.51
N ALA A 46 11.14 4.58 -7.11
CA ALA A 46 10.78 5.95 -7.45
C ALA A 46 10.67 6.83 -6.19
N GLN A 47 10.03 6.34 -5.12
CA GLN A 47 9.94 7.04 -3.84
C GLN A 47 11.30 7.27 -3.18
N PHE A 48 12.24 6.33 -3.33
CA PHE A 48 13.60 6.47 -2.83
C PHE A 48 14.41 7.51 -3.62
N LEU A 49 14.26 7.53 -4.94
CA LEU A 49 15.00 8.44 -5.82
C LEU A 49 14.47 9.87 -5.77
N LEU A 50 13.18 10.07 -5.48
CA LEU A 50 12.54 11.38 -5.51
C LEU A 50 13.21 12.43 -4.60
N PRO A 51 13.57 12.17 -3.33
CA PRO A 51 14.27 13.12 -2.48
C PRO A 51 15.62 13.57 -3.06
N PHE A 52 16.35 12.67 -3.70
CA PHE A 52 17.63 12.99 -4.36
C PHE A 52 17.41 13.89 -5.59
N ALA A 53 16.37 13.61 -6.39
CA ALA A 53 16.01 14.45 -7.52
C ALA A 53 15.60 15.87 -7.06
N ILE A 54 14.84 15.97 -5.97
CA ILE A 54 14.45 17.27 -5.35
C ILE A 54 15.71 17.99 -4.84
N GLY A 55 16.58 17.29 -4.13
CA GLY A 55 17.84 17.86 -3.64
C GLY A 55 18.77 18.34 -4.77
N PHE A 56 18.85 17.60 -5.86
CA PHE A 56 19.62 18.00 -7.04
C PHE A 56 19.08 19.30 -7.66
N VAL A 57 17.76 19.39 -7.84
CA VAL A 57 17.11 20.58 -8.40
C VAL A 57 17.32 21.79 -7.50
N ALA A 58 17.18 21.60 -6.18
CA ALA A 58 17.42 22.67 -5.19
C ALA A 58 18.89 23.12 -5.18
N ALA A 59 19.84 22.20 -5.23
CA ALA A 59 21.28 22.51 -5.22
C ALA A 59 21.74 23.30 -6.46
N HIS A 60 21.04 23.14 -7.61
CA HIS A 60 21.32 23.85 -8.87
C HIS A 60 20.42 25.05 -9.10
N GLU A 61 19.64 25.48 -8.08
CA GLU A 61 18.70 26.60 -8.16
C GLU A 61 17.71 26.51 -9.32
N LEU A 62 17.43 25.28 -9.79
CA LEU A 62 16.47 25.06 -10.87
C LEU A 62 15.03 25.24 -10.35
N PRO A 63 14.12 25.77 -11.20
CA PRO A 63 12.72 25.89 -10.80
C PRO A 63 12.12 24.50 -10.50
N PHE A 64 11.30 24.41 -9.45
CA PHE A 64 10.70 23.13 -9.04
C PHE A 64 9.85 22.47 -10.15
N ARG A 65 9.39 23.24 -11.13
CA ARG A 65 8.71 22.75 -12.35
C ARG A 65 9.54 21.77 -13.14
N THR A 66 10.87 21.80 -13.03
CA THR A 66 11.79 20.88 -13.71
C THR A 66 11.50 19.43 -13.33
N ILE A 67 11.15 19.17 -12.08
CA ILE A 67 10.81 17.80 -11.61
C ILE A 67 9.52 17.31 -12.30
N PHE A 68 8.50 18.17 -12.37
CA PHE A 68 7.24 17.82 -13.06
C PHE A 68 7.44 17.56 -14.54
N ILE A 69 8.27 18.37 -15.22
CA ILE A 69 8.60 18.19 -16.63
C ILE A 69 9.37 16.87 -16.83
N ALA A 70 10.38 16.62 -16.02
CA ALA A 70 11.15 15.36 -16.09
C ALA A 70 10.25 14.13 -15.87
N THR A 71 9.36 14.18 -14.88
CA THR A 71 8.38 13.11 -14.63
C THR A 71 7.43 12.94 -15.82
N ALA A 72 6.92 14.02 -16.40
CA ALA A 72 6.06 13.96 -17.57
C ALA A 72 6.77 13.32 -18.78
N VAL A 73 8.04 13.66 -19.03
CA VAL A 73 8.84 13.05 -20.10
C VAL A 73 9.00 11.54 -19.87
N ILE A 74 9.28 11.11 -18.64
CA ILE A 74 9.40 9.68 -18.29
C ILE A 74 8.07 8.95 -18.55
N ILE A 75 6.94 9.52 -18.12
CA ILE A 75 5.61 8.92 -18.32
C ILE A 75 5.26 8.82 -19.81
N ILE A 76 5.57 9.85 -20.60
CA ILE A 76 5.34 9.82 -22.05
C ILE A 76 6.22 8.76 -22.72
N ALA A 77 7.50 8.67 -22.34
CA ALA A 77 8.42 7.67 -22.87
C ALA A 77 7.94 6.25 -22.53
N ASP A 78 7.47 6.01 -21.29
CA ASP A 78 6.89 4.75 -20.87
C ASP A 78 5.62 4.40 -21.67
N GLY A 79 4.73 5.35 -21.85
CA GLY A 79 3.52 5.18 -22.67
C GLY A 79 3.83 4.84 -24.14
N VAL A 80 4.86 5.47 -24.72
CA VAL A 80 5.33 5.15 -26.08
C VAL A 80 5.92 3.73 -26.11
N LEU A 81 6.74 3.37 -25.13
CA LEU A 81 7.30 2.01 -25.02
C LEU A 81 6.19 0.96 -24.94
N LEU A 82 5.20 1.17 -24.08
CA LEU A 82 4.05 0.27 -23.91
C LEU A 82 3.25 0.08 -25.21
N ALA A 83 3.14 1.12 -26.04
CA ALA A 83 2.44 1.04 -27.33
C ALA A 83 3.11 0.07 -28.33
N PHE A 84 4.42 -0.15 -28.21
CA PHE A 84 5.17 -1.08 -29.07
C PHE A 84 5.31 -2.49 -28.46
N LEU A 85 5.00 -2.68 -27.18
CA LEU A 85 5.10 -4.00 -26.54
C LEU A 85 3.89 -4.87 -26.95
N PRO A 86 4.12 -6.13 -27.35
CA PRO A 86 3.03 -7.05 -27.63
C PRO A 86 2.32 -7.40 -26.31
N PHE A 87 1.05 -7.06 -26.21
CA PHE A 87 0.22 -7.57 -25.10
C PHE A 87 -0.02 -9.07 -25.28
N PRO A 88 0.04 -9.85 -24.18
CA PRO A 88 -0.31 -11.26 -24.25
C PRO A 88 -1.75 -11.38 -24.77
N PRO A 89 -2.03 -12.40 -25.63
CA PRO A 89 -3.38 -12.60 -26.11
C PRO A 89 -4.29 -12.84 -24.90
N PHE A 90 -5.24 -11.92 -24.68
CA PHE A 90 -6.29 -12.16 -23.73
C PHE A 90 -7.01 -13.44 -24.12
N GLU A 91 -6.96 -14.47 -23.30
CA GLU A 91 -7.91 -15.56 -23.41
C GLU A 91 -9.30 -14.89 -23.35
N LYS A 92 -9.96 -14.78 -24.50
CA LYS A 92 -11.34 -14.33 -24.54
C LYS A 92 -12.07 -15.26 -23.58
N VAL A 93 -12.47 -14.74 -22.41
CA VAL A 93 -13.45 -15.44 -21.60
C VAL A 93 -14.64 -15.63 -22.52
N VAL A 94 -14.73 -16.81 -23.11
CA VAL A 94 -15.88 -17.18 -23.94
C VAL A 94 -17.04 -17.11 -22.97
N LYS A 95 -17.78 -15.99 -23.00
CA LYS A 95 -19.07 -15.92 -22.34
C LYS A 95 -19.91 -16.97 -23.00
N VAL A 96 -19.94 -18.17 -22.42
CA VAL A 96 -20.86 -19.19 -22.83
C VAL A 96 -22.24 -18.58 -22.71
N LYS A 97 -22.88 -18.30 -23.84
CA LYS A 97 -24.24 -17.78 -23.90
C LYS A 97 -25.12 -18.67 -23.04
N GLY A 98 -25.61 -18.15 -21.91
CA GLY A 98 -26.46 -18.88 -20.98
C GLY A 98 -25.92 -19.09 -19.57
N GLN A 99 -24.63 -18.94 -19.30
CA GLN A 99 -24.19 -18.86 -17.91
C GLN A 99 -24.49 -17.47 -17.38
N LYS A 100 -25.58 -17.33 -16.63
CA LYS A 100 -25.78 -16.21 -15.70
C LYS A 100 -24.52 -16.15 -14.86
N GLY A 101 -23.77 -15.02 -14.94
CA GLY A 101 -22.57 -14.84 -14.14
C GLY A 101 -22.90 -15.25 -12.70
N GLU A 102 -22.16 -16.20 -12.17
CA GLU A 102 -22.31 -16.63 -10.79
C GLU A 102 -22.25 -15.39 -9.92
N LYS A 103 -23.33 -15.11 -9.19
CA LYS A 103 -23.40 -13.95 -8.31
C LYS A 103 -22.25 -14.07 -7.31
N MET A 104 -21.45 -13.03 -7.22
CA MET A 104 -20.37 -12.95 -6.26
C MET A 104 -20.97 -12.99 -4.85
N HIS A 105 -20.84 -14.11 -4.16
CA HIS A 105 -21.30 -14.23 -2.79
C HIS A 105 -20.23 -13.66 -1.85
N PHE A 106 -20.53 -12.54 -1.22
CA PHE A 106 -19.67 -11.95 -0.21
C PHE A 106 -19.79 -12.76 1.09
N THR A 107 -18.77 -13.58 1.32
CA THR A 107 -18.60 -14.24 2.64
C THR A 107 -18.12 -13.22 3.67
N PRO A 108 -18.32 -13.47 4.99
CA PRO A 108 -17.75 -12.63 6.02
C PRO A 108 -16.24 -12.40 5.87
N ALA A 109 -15.50 -13.42 5.41
CA ALA A 109 -14.07 -13.31 5.13
C ALA A 109 -13.76 -12.30 4.00
N ALA A 110 -14.60 -12.24 2.96
CA ALA A 110 -14.45 -11.27 1.88
C ALA A 110 -14.66 -9.82 2.36
N ILE A 111 -15.67 -9.60 3.21
CA ILE A 111 -15.91 -8.28 3.81
C ILE A 111 -14.72 -7.85 4.66
N VAL A 112 -14.18 -8.76 5.46
CA VAL A 112 -12.98 -8.51 6.27
C VAL A 112 -11.78 -8.15 5.41
N LEU A 113 -11.57 -8.80 4.26
CA LEU A 113 -10.50 -8.44 3.32
C LEU A 113 -10.65 -7.02 2.77
N VAL A 114 -11.87 -6.61 2.45
CA VAL A 114 -12.14 -5.22 2.02
C VAL A 114 -11.82 -4.24 3.15
N CYS A 115 -12.22 -4.55 4.39
CA CYS A 115 -11.89 -3.73 5.56
C CYS A 115 -10.37 -3.73 5.85
N LEU A 116 -9.66 -4.82 5.59
CA LEU A 116 -8.20 -4.87 5.67
C LEU A 116 -7.53 -3.97 4.63
N GLY A 117 -8.08 -3.86 3.43
CA GLY A 117 -7.65 -2.87 2.44
C GLY A 117 -7.72 -1.44 2.99
N PHE A 118 -8.80 -1.12 3.72
CA PHE A 118 -8.97 0.17 4.40
C PHE A 118 -7.90 0.39 5.47
N THR A 119 -7.78 -0.51 6.45
CA THR A 119 -6.90 -0.33 7.61
C THR A 119 -5.42 -0.36 7.24
N THR A 120 -5.04 -1.24 6.34
CA THR A 120 -3.65 -1.34 5.85
C THR A 120 -3.22 -0.06 5.14
N SER A 121 -4.08 0.45 4.24
CA SER A 121 -3.83 1.71 3.54
C SER A 121 -3.72 2.88 4.51
N THR A 122 -4.60 2.94 5.50
CA THR A 122 -4.58 3.95 6.56
C THR A 122 -3.24 3.99 7.29
N THR A 123 -2.73 2.83 7.71
CA THR A 123 -1.51 2.76 8.55
C THR A 123 -0.31 3.40 7.86
N PHE A 124 -0.03 3.06 6.61
CA PHE A 124 1.13 3.63 5.92
C PHE A 124 0.89 5.06 5.42
N MET A 125 -0.35 5.41 5.03
CA MET A 125 -0.66 6.77 4.57
C MET A 125 -0.60 7.80 5.70
N LEU A 126 -1.12 7.49 6.88
CA LEU A 126 -0.99 8.37 8.05
C LEU A 126 0.47 8.61 8.39
N TRP A 127 1.29 7.54 8.38
CA TRP A 127 2.72 7.70 8.61
C TRP A 127 3.39 8.58 7.57
N MET A 128 3.13 8.36 6.29
CA MET A 128 3.71 9.17 5.21
C MET A 128 3.37 10.66 5.34
N ASN A 129 2.18 10.97 5.82
CA ASN A 129 1.72 12.37 5.91
C ASN A 129 2.17 13.09 7.19
N CYS A 130 2.54 12.38 8.26
CA CYS A 130 2.91 13.01 9.53
C CYS A 130 4.38 12.81 9.95
N ASN A 131 5.14 11.96 9.26
CA ASN A 131 6.46 11.54 9.71
C ASN A 131 7.48 12.69 9.80
N GLN A 132 7.46 13.62 8.84
CA GLN A 132 8.40 14.74 8.81
C GLN A 132 8.09 15.76 9.90
N GLU A 133 6.82 16.11 10.09
CA GLU A 133 6.38 17.01 11.15
C GLU A 133 6.69 16.42 12.53
N LEU A 134 6.47 15.12 12.68
CA LEU A 134 6.80 14.39 13.91
C LEU A 134 8.32 14.34 14.16
N GLY A 135 9.11 14.11 13.11
CA GLY A 135 10.57 14.12 13.18
C GLY A 135 11.10 15.49 13.60
N ALA A 136 10.56 16.57 13.04
CA ALA A 136 10.88 17.94 13.43
C ALA A 136 10.48 18.21 14.90
N LEU A 137 9.29 17.75 15.31
CA LEU A 137 8.80 17.90 16.70
C LEU A 137 9.73 17.21 17.71
N TYR A 138 10.33 16.08 17.34
CA TYR A 138 11.27 15.35 18.21
C TYR A 138 12.73 15.80 18.04
N GLY A 139 12.96 16.89 17.32
CA GLY A 139 14.29 17.52 17.19
C GLY A 139 15.21 16.86 16.17
N LEU A 140 14.66 16.19 15.16
CA LEU A 140 15.46 15.65 14.06
C LEU A 140 15.90 16.79 13.15
N ALA A 141 17.21 16.94 12.96
CA ALA A 141 17.80 18.04 12.17
C ALA A 141 17.38 17.99 10.68
N ASP A 142 17.19 16.79 10.14
CA ASP A 142 16.73 16.59 8.76
C ASP A 142 15.61 15.54 8.72
N PRO A 143 14.35 15.98 8.86
CA PRO A 143 13.19 15.06 8.84
C PRO A 143 12.98 14.33 7.52
N SER A 144 13.51 14.84 6.41
CA SER A 144 13.36 14.20 5.09
C SER A 144 14.03 12.82 5.02
N LYS A 145 15.04 12.58 5.86
CA LYS A 145 15.72 11.28 5.99
C LYS A 145 14.78 10.15 6.40
N ILE A 146 13.71 10.45 7.15
CA ILE A 146 12.72 9.44 7.53
C ILE A 146 12.13 8.79 6.28
N GLN A 147 11.87 9.56 5.22
CA GLN A 147 11.33 9.05 3.97
C GLN A 147 12.30 8.10 3.26
N SER A 148 13.60 8.39 3.29
CA SER A 148 14.63 7.50 2.71
C SER A 148 14.70 6.17 3.47
N PHE A 149 14.73 6.22 4.81
CA PHE A 149 14.69 5.01 5.65
C PHE A 149 13.41 4.19 5.42
N TYR A 150 12.28 4.86 5.29
CA TYR A 150 11.00 4.23 4.97
C TYR A 150 11.05 3.48 3.62
N SER A 151 11.57 4.11 2.58
CA SER A 151 11.70 3.50 1.25
C SER A 151 12.64 2.29 1.26
N VAL A 152 13.78 2.38 1.96
CA VAL A 152 14.69 1.23 2.16
C VAL A 152 13.95 0.10 2.89
N GLY A 153 13.17 0.43 3.94
CA GLY A 153 12.34 -0.55 4.66
C GLY A 153 11.39 -1.29 3.73
N ILE A 154 10.71 -0.59 2.82
CA ILE A 154 9.82 -1.21 1.83
C ILE A 154 10.59 -2.17 0.92
N VAL A 155 11.72 -1.72 0.36
CA VAL A 155 12.52 -2.55 -0.56
C VAL A 155 12.95 -3.85 0.11
N VAL A 156 13.50 -3.76 1.33
CA VAL A 156 13.92 -4.95 2.10
C VAL A 156 12.72 -5.85 2.39
N ALA A 157 11.59 -5.29 2.78
CA ALA A 157 10.37 -6.05 3.07
C ALA A 157 9.85 -6.82 1.86
N LEU A 158 9.93 -6.25 0.65
CA LEU A 158 9.50 -6.93 -0.57
C LEU A 158 10.30 -8.20 -0.82
N PHE A 159 11.62 -8.14 -0.68
CA PHE A 159 12.48 -9.32 -0.84
C PHE A 159 12.24 -10.36 0.27
N VAL A 160 12.12 -9.91 1.52
CA VAL A 160 11.83 -10.80 2.65
C VAL A 160 10.45 -11.44 2.50
N SER A 161 9.41 -10.67 2.16
CA SER A 161 8.07 -11.20 1.95
C SER A 161 8.02 -12.21 0.79
N ALA A 162 8.70 -11.92 -0.32
CA ALA A 162 8.83 -12.86 -1.43
C ALA A 162 9.56 -14.15 -1.02
N ALA A 163 10.61 -14.06 -0.20
CA ALA A 163 11.32 -15.22 0.32
C ALA A 163 10.45 -16.05 1.28
N LEU A 164 9.66 -15.40 2.14
CA LEU A 164 8.72 -16.08 3.04
C LEU A 164 7.65 -16.84 2.25
N LEU A 165 7.09 -16.22 1.21
CA LEU A 165 6.10 -16.88 0.35
C LEU A 165 6.70 -18.06 -0.42
N LYS A 166 7.96 -17.96 -0.90
CA LYS A 166 8.67 -19.10 -1.50
C LYS A 166 8.88 -20.26 -0.53
N ARG A 167 8.96 -19.98 0.77
CA ARG A 167 9.03 -20.98 1.83
C ARG A 167 7.65 -21.48 2.30
N ASN A 168 6.60 -21.26 1.51
CA ASN A 168 5.22 -21.65 1.79
C ASN A 168 4.65 -21.06 3.10
N VAL A 169 5.16 -19.88 3.52
CA VAL A 169 4.53 -19.15 4.63
C VAL A 169 3.19 -18.59 4.13
N GLU A 170 2.13 -18.90 4.84
CA GLU A 170 0.78 -18.47 4.47
C GLU A 170 0.66 -16.93 4.48
N PRO A 171 0.14 -16.30 3.41
CA PRO A 171 -0.05 -14.83 3.35
C PRO A 171 -0.85 -14.30 4.55
N ALA A 172 -1.86 -15.05 5.01
CA ALA A 172 -2.68 -14.66 6.15
C ALA A 172 -1.90 -14.52 7.46
N LYS A 173 -0.81 -15.27 7.65
CA LYS A 173 0.08 -15.12 8.82
C LYS A 173 0.88 -13.83 8.75
N ILE A 174 1.38 -13.48 7.56
CA ILE A 174 2.11 -12.22 7.33
C ILE A 174 1.19 -11.03 7.61
N LEU A 175 -0.08 -11.11 7.18
CA LEU A 175 -1.10 -10.07 7.41
C LEU A 175 -1.42 -9.86 8.90
N VAL A 176 -1.10 -10.79 9.79
CA VAL A 176 -1.20 -10.62 11.25
C VAL A 176 0.11 -10.10 11.85
N ILE A 177 1.24 -10.72 11.51
CA ILE A 177 2.54 -10.43 12.13
C ILE A 177 2.99 -9.01 11.79
N TYR A 178 2.88 -8.60 10.53
CA TYR A 178 3.38 -7.31 10.09
C TYR A 178 2.68 -6.13 10.77
N PRO A 179 1.34 -6.05 10.81
CA PRO A 179 0.68 -4.96 11.54
C PRO A 179 0.93 -4.99 13.06
N CYS A 180 1.17 -6.16 13.68
CA CYS A 180 1.56 -6.22 15.09
C CYS A 180 2.88 -5.52 15.35
N VAL A 181 3.89 -5.76 14.50
CA VAL A 181 5.20 -5.08 14.63
C VAL A 181 5.08 -3.59 14.29
N ALA A 182 4.25 -3.24 13.28
CA ALA A 182 3.97 -1.84 12.95
C ALA A 182 3.32 -1.11 14.14
N LEU A 183 2.36 -1.73 14.83
CA LEU A 183 1.74 -1.17 16.03
C LEU A 183 2.75 -0.96 17.16
N ALA A 184 3.60 -1.96 17.42
CA ALA A 184 4.67 -1.84 18.41
C ALA A 184 5.64 -0.69 18.07
N THR A 185 5.95 -0.53 16.78
CA THR A 185 6.80 0.57 16.29
C THR A 185 6.14 1.93 16.50
N LEU A 186 4.84 2.07 16.14
CA LEU A 186 4.07 3.30 16.37
C LEU A 186 4.02 3.64 17.87
N ALA A 187 3.82 2.64 18.73
CA ALA A 187 3.85 2.83 20.18
C ALA A 187 5.23 3.30 20.66
N ALA A 188 6.31 2.69 20.18
CA ALA A 188 7.67 3.14 20.50
C ALA A 188 7.91 4.60 20.10
N ILE A 189 7.49 5.01 18.90
CA ILE A 189 7.59 6.39 18.41
C ILE A 189 6.78 7.35 19.32
N TYR A 190 5.57 6.94 19.69
CA TYR A 190 4.67 7.78 20.51
C TYR A 190 5.22 8.02 21.92
N PHE A 191 5.79 7.01 22.57
CA PHE A 191 6.24 7.06 23.97
C PHE A 191 7.69 7.56 24.12
N ILE A 192 8.62 7.14 23.24
CA ILE A 192 10.06 7.40 23.43
C ILE A 192 10.44 8.82 22.96
N GLN A 193 9.81 9.38 21.95
CA GLN A 193 9.94 10.77 21.49
C GLN A 193 11.39 11.23 21.21
N LYS A 194 12.22 10.36 20.66
CA LYS A 194 13.62 10.67 20.30
C LYS A 194 13.80 10.70 18.78
N PRO A 195 14.69 11.57 18.25
CA PRO A 195 14.98 11.65 16.80
C PRO A 195 15.35 10.30 16.18
N VAL A 196 16.18 9.53 16.86
CA VAL A 196 16.67 8.22 16.38
C VAL A 196 15.50 7.23 16.21
N ILE A 197 14.50 7.29 17.09
CA ILE A 197 13.32 6.42 17.02
C ILE A 197 12.47 6.76 15.80
N CYS A 198 12.41 8.02 15.37
CA CYS A 198 11.73 8.39 14.13
C CYS A 198 12.41 7.79 12.90
N LEU A 199 13.74 7.77 12.84
CA LEU A 199 14.49 7.15 11.74
C LEU A 199 14.31 5.64 11.71
N ALA A 200 14.52 4.98 12.85
CA ALA A 200 14.28 3.54 12.99
C ALA A 200 12.82 3.18 12.70
N GLY A 201 11.88 3.99 13.19
CA GLY A 201 10.45 3.88 12.93
C GLY A 201 10.12 4.05 11.45
N GLY A 202 10.79 4.97 10.76
CA GLY A 202 10.67 5.10 9.31
C GLY A 202 10.96 3.78 8.61
N PHE A 203 12.13 3.18 8.88
CA PHE A 203 12.50 1.87 8.32
C PHE A 203 11.51 0.76 8.69
N LEU A 204 11.17 0.63 9.98
CA LEU A 204 10.29 -0.43 10.45
C LEU A 204 8.86 -0.29 9.91
N LEU A 205 8.31 0.91 9.83
CA LEU A 205 6.99 1.14 9.24
C LEU A 205 7.02 0.96 7.72
N GLY A 206 8.11 1.35 7.05
CA GLY A 206 8.34 0.99 5.66
C GLY A 206 8.29 -0.52 5.45
N PHE A 207 8.96 -1.27 6.33
CA PHE A 207 9.01 -2.73 6.26
C PHE A 207 7.65 -3.37 6.61
N PHE A 208 7.09 -3.07 7.76
CA PHE A 208 5.95 -3.81 8.33
C PHE A 208 4.58 -3.22 8.01
N ALA A 209 4.47 -1.96 7.59
CA ALA A 209 3.19 -1.37 7.21
C ALA A 209 3.02 -1.24 5.69
N ALA A 210 4.08 -0.86 4.97
CA ALA A 210 4.00 -0.58 3.54
C ALA A 210 4.62 -1.66 2.65
N GLY A 211 5.47 -2.52 3.19
CA GLY A 211 6.28 -3.52 2.46
C GLY A 211 5.49 -4.64 1.80
N GLY A 212 4.52 -4.31 0.97
CA GLY A 212 3.72 -5.27 0.21
C GLY A 212 2.48 -5.78 0.93
N VAL A 213 2.11 -5.24 2.11
CA VAL A 213 0.95 -5.73 2.89
C VAL A 213 -0.36 -5.55 2.11
N LEU A 214 -0.58 -4.40 1.47
CA LEU A 214 -1.77 -4.17 0.64
C LEU A 214 -1.80 -5.12 -0.57
N GLN A 215 -0.65 -5.40 -1.18
CA GLN A 215 -0.53 -6.36 -2.27
C GLN A 215 -0.84 -7.79 -1.81
N LEU A 216 -0.49 -8.15 -0.58
CA LEU A 216 -0.90 -9.43 0.02
C LEU A 216 -2.40 -9.49 0.26
N VAL A 217 -3.03 -8.41 0.73
CA VAL A 217 -4.50 -8.33 0.87
C VAL A 217 -5.18 -8.56 -0.48
N THR A 218 -4.73 -7.88 -1.54
CA THR A 218 -5.29 -8.05 -2.89
C THR A 218 -5.01 -9.44 -3.47
N ALA A 219 -3.84 -10.01 -3.20
CA ALA A 219 -3.51 -11.36 -3.64
C ALA A 219 -4.43 -12.39 -2.98
N VAL A 220 -4.62 -12.35 -1.66
CA VAL A 220 -5.54 -13.22 -0.92
C VAL A 220 -6.98 -13.04 -1.42
N ALA A 221 -7.41 -11.80 -1.69
CA ALA A 221 -8.73 -11.53 -2.26
C ALA A 221 -8.89 -12.18 -3.64
N ASN A 222 -7.88 -12.11 -4.49
CA ASN A 222 -7.87 -12.72 -5.81
C ASN A 222 -7.85 -14.26 -5.78
N GLU A 223 -7.22 -14.86 -4.77
CA GLU A 223 -7.26 -16.31 -4.53
C GLU A 223 -8.66 -16.77 -4.09
N MET A 224 -9.36 -15.97 -3.27
CA MET A 224 -10.74 -16.26 -2.86
C MET A 224 -11.76 -16.10 -3.99
N PHE A 225 -11.50 -15.22 -4.96
CA PHE A 225 -12.41 -14.94 -6.09
C PHE A 225 -11.72 -15.14 -7.45
N PRO A 226 -11.31 -16.37 -7.81
CA PRO A 226 -10.49 -16.61 -9.00
C PRO A 226 -11.19 -16.25 -10.33
N ARG A 227 -12.53 -16.27 -10.35
CA ARG A 227 -13.33 -15.89 -11.53
C ARG A 227 -13.61 -14.39 -11.64
N ASN A 228 -13.49 -13.65 -10.52
CA ASN A 228 -13.84 -12.22 -10.44
C ASN A 228 -12.67 -11.38 -9.90
N ARG A 229 -11.43 -11.74 -10.23
CA ARG A 229 -10.20 -11.10 -9.73
C ARG A 229 -10.20 -9.59 -9.91
N GLY A 230 -10.53 -9.11 -11.12
CA GLY A 230 -10.57 -7.67 -11.38
C GLY A 230 -11.60 -6.93 -10.52
N VAL A 231 -12.77 -7.52 -10.31
CA VAL A 231 -13.85 -6.91 -9.50
C VAL A 231 -13.43 -6.81 -8.03
N ILE A 232 -12.92 -7.91 -7.44
CA ILE A 232 -12.51 -7.89 -6.02
C ILE A 232 -11.31 -6.97 -5.79
N THR A 233 -10.34 -6.96 -6.70
CA THR A 233 -9.22 -6.00 -6.65
C THR A 233 -9.74 -4.57 -6.66
N SER A 234 -10.66 -4.23 -7.57
CA SER A 234 -11.27 -2.89 -7.62
C SER A 234 -11.98 -2.52 -6.33
N ILE A 235 -12.70 -3.45 -5.71
CA ILE A 235 -13.41 -3.20 -4.44
C ILE A 235 -12.40 -2.93 -3.31
N VAL A 236 -11.33 -3.71 -3.20
CA VAL A 236 -10.26 -3.49 -2.22
C VAL A 236 -9.57 -2.14 -2.45
N MET A 237 -9.28 -1.78 -3.71
CA MET A 237 -8.66 -0.51 -4.05
C MET A 237 -9.58 0.69 -3.80
N ILE A 238 -10.90 0.56 -4.05
CA ILE A 238 -11.88 1.58 -3.68
C ILE A 238 -11.90 1.77 -2.16
N SER A 239 -11.92 0.68 -1.39
CA SER A 239 -11.84 0.74 0.07
C SER A 239 -10.59 1.46 0.55
N SER A 240 -9.44 1.17 -0.05
CA SER A 240 -8.16 1.85 0.21
C SER A 240 -8.22 3.35 -0.14
N SER A 241 -8.84 3.71 -1.27
CA SER A 241 -8.98 5.11 -1.70
C SER A 241 -9.91 5.90 -0.78
N VAL A 242 -11.03 5.30 -0.38
CA VAL A 242 -11.96 5.89 0.62
C VAL A 242 -11.26 6.07 1.96
N ALA A 243 -10.44 5.10 2.38
CA ALA A 243 -9.62 5.21 3.57
C ALA A 243 -8.70 6.43 3.50
N ASN A 244 -7.96 6.58 2.41
CA ASN A 244 -7.03 7.68 2.22
C ASN A 244 -7.73 9.04 2.33
N TYR A 245 -8.91 9.19 1.71
CA TYR A 245 -9.68 10.43 1.78
C TYR A 245 -10.14 10.74 3.21
N ILE A 246 -10.80 9.79 3.88
CA ILE A 246 -11.32 9.97 5.24
C ILE A 246 -10.19 10.23 6.22
N VAL A 247 -9.15 9.41 6.16
CA VAL A 247 -8.08 9.37 7.14
C VAL A 247 -7.18 10.61 7.05
N ILE A 248 -6.87 11.08 5.85
CA ILE A 248 -6.11 12.33 5.67
C ILE A 248 -6.94 13.52 6.16
N SER A 249 -8.25 13.51 5.91
CA SER A 249 -9.15 14.56 6.42
C SER A 249 -9.19 14.58 7.95
N VAL A 250 -9.30 13.41 8.59
CA VAL A 250 -9.23 13.27 10.04
C VAL A 250 -7.86 13.71 10.59
N ALA A 251 -6.77 13.30 9.95
CA ALA A 251 -5.42 13.70 10.32
C ALA A 251 -5.26 15.23 10.28
N GLY A 252 -5.79 15.88 9.25
CA GLY A 252 -5.79 17.34 9.14
C GLY A 252 -6.54 18.04 10.30
N VAL A 253 -7.68 17.49 10.72
CA VAL A 253 -8.42 17.98 11.89
C VAL A 253 -7.61 17.75 13.17
N LEU A 254 -7.05 16.55 13.37
CA LEU A 254 -6.24 16.23 14.55
C LEU A 254 -5.00 17.11 14.66
N THR A 255 -4.34 17.39 13.54
CA THR A 255 -3.18 18.29 13.51
C THR A 255 -3.58 19.71 13.89
N ARG A 256 -4.72 20.21 13.39
CA ARG A 256 -5.23 21.54 13.72
C ARG A 256 -5.61 21.65 15.20
N VAL A 257 -6.36 20.68 15.73
CA VAL A 257 -6.82 20.68 17.13
C VAL A 257 -5.67 20.47 18.10
N GLY A 258 -4.71 19.60 17.74
CA GLY A 258 -3.55 19.27 18.57
C GLY A 258 -2.46 20.35 18.59
N GLY A 259 -2.48 21.31 17.64
CA GLY A 259 -1.44 22.33 17.52
C GLY A 259 -0.04 21.68 17.42
N VAL A 260 0.87 22.08 18.31
CA VAL A 260 2.24 21.53 18.34
C VAL A 260 2.25 19.99 18.52
N ASN A 261 1.31 19.44 19.28
CA ASN A 261 1.18 17.99 19.49
C ASN A 261 0.33 17.28 18.43
N GLY A 262 -0.12 17.98 17.40
CA GLY A 262 -0.94 17.44 16.32
C GLY A 262 -0.38 16.16 15.69
N PRO A 263 0.90 16.11 15.28
CA PRO A 263 1.51 14.90 14.72
C PRO A 263 1.45 13.69 15.68
N ARG A 264 1.54 13.90 16.97
CA ARG A 264 1.40 12.83 17.99
C ARG A 264 -0.02 12.28 18.05
N LEU A 265 -1.05 13.16 17.94
CA LEU A 265 -2.45 12.71 17.88
C LEU A 265 -2.71 11.89 16.62
N VAL A 266 -2.08 12.23 15.50
CA VAL A 266 -2.14 11.43 14.27
C VAL A 266 -1.52 10.06 14.47
N VAL A 267 -0.37 9.95 15.17
CA VAL A 267 0.24 8.65 15.51
C VAL A 267 -0.69 7.83 16.42
N LEU A 268 -1.31 8.43 17.42
CA LEU A 268 -2.27 7.76 18.30
C LEU A 268 -3.48 7.22 17.52
N PHE A 269 -4.02 8.02 16.61
CA PHE A 269 -5.09 7.59 15.71
C PHE A 269 -4.63 6.44 14.80
N ASN A 270 -3.41 6.51 14.26
CA ASN A 270 -2.83 5.45 13.47
C ASN A 270 -2.71 4.12 14.26
N MET A 271 -2.29 4.20 15.53
CA MET A 271 -2.25 3.03 16.42
C MET A 271 -3.63 2.40 16.59
N ALA A 272 -4.67 3.22 16.79
CA ALA A 272 -6.05 2.71 16.95
C ALA A 272 -6.53 1.99 15.68
N VAL A 273 -6.32 2.57 14.50
CA VAL A 273 -6.71 1.95 13.22
C VAL A 273 -5.89 0.68 12.94
N THR A 274 -4.58 0.70 13.23
CA THR A 274 -3.71 -0.48 13.07
C THR A 274 -4.15 -1.62 13.98
N LEU A 275 -4.57 -1.33 15.21
CA LEU A 275 -5.13 -2.33 16.13
C LEU A 275 -6.40 -2.96 15.57
N VAL A 276 -7.32 -2.16 15.01
CA VAL A 276 -8.50 -2.69 14.31
C VAL A 276 -8.09 -3.59 13.14
N GLY A 277 -7.09 -3.19 12.35
CA GLY A 277 -6.53 -4.00 11.27
C GLY A 277 -5.99 -5.35 11.74
N ILE A 278 -5.30 -5.40 12.88
CA ILE A 278 -4.82 -6.65 13.50
C ILE A 278 -5.98 -7.57 13.86
N LEU A 279 -7.03 -7.04 14.51
CA LEU A 279 -8.21 -7.83 14.89
C LEU A 279 -8.90 -8.42 13.66
N LEU A 280 -9.03 -7.64 12.59
CA LEU A 280 -9.58 -8.11 11.30
C LEU A 280 -8.70 -9.20 10.67
N ALA A 281 -7.38 -9.04 10.69
CA ALA A 281 -6.45 -10.03 10.15
C ALA A 281 -6.46 -11.35 10.94
N VAL A 282 -6.56 -11.29 12.27
CA VAL A 282 -6.73 -12.46 13.12
C VAL A 282 -8.04 -13.18 12.80
N TYR A 283 -9.14 -12.44 12.68
CA TYR A 283 -10.44 -13.00 12.31
C TYR A 283 -10.39 -13.69 10.93
N LEU A 284 -9.77 -13.05 9.93
CA LEU A 284 -9.57 -13.64 8.60
C LEU A 284 -8.81 -14.98 8.68
N ASN A 285 -7.73 -15.02 9.47
CA ASN A 285 -6.92 -16.23 9.65
C ASN A 285 -7.74 -17.37 10.29
N ILE A 286 -8.60 -17.06 11.26
CA ILE A 286 -9.50 -18.04 11.89
C ILE A 286 -10.53 -18.55 10.86
N CYS A 287 -11.14 -17.68 10.06
CA CYS A 287 -12.10 -18.07 9.02
C CYS A 287 -11.46 -19.00 8.00
N GLN A 288 -10.29 -18.65 7.46
CA GLN A 288 -9.59 -19.49 6.48
C GLN A 288 -9.21 -20.86 7.04
N LYS A 289 -8.78 -20.94 8.30
CA LYS A 289 -8.51 -22.23 8.94
C LYS A 289 -9.75 -23.09 9.07
N ARG A 290 -10.91 -22.51 9.40
CA ARG A 290 -12.19 -23.23 9.48
C ARG A 290 -12.65 -23.76 8.12
N GLU A 291 -12.54 -22.93 7.06
CA GLU A 291 -12.89 -23.33 5.70
C GLU A 291 -12.02 -24.49 5.22
N ARG A 292 -10.71 -24.46 5.44
CA ARG A 292 -9.80 -25.56 5.11
C ARG A 292 -10.12 -26.85 5.89
N ALA A 293 -10.43 -26.73 7.17
CA ALA A 293 -10.81 -27.88 8.00
C ALA A 293 -12.15 -28.51 7.55
N ALA A 294 -13.06 -27.71 6.97
CA ALA A 294 -14.32 -28.20 6.42
C ALA A 294 -14.16 -28.90 5.05
N GLN A 295 -13.14 -28.54 4.26
CA GLN A 295 -12.84 -29.16 2.96
C GLN A 295 -12.11 -30.50 3.09
N VAL A 296 -11.47 -30.78 4.22
CA VAL A 296 -10.74 -32.06 4.49
C VAL A 296 -11.67 -33.13 5.07
N LYS A 297 -12.87 -32.78 5.51
CA LYS A 297 -13.94 -33.70 5.92
C LYS A 297 -14.85 -34.04 4.75
#